data_5e5155d019a93e7c0726adc74c4ba7e9
#
_entry.id   5e5155d019a93e7c0726adc74c4ba7e9
#
_cell.length_a   1.000
_cell.length_b   1.000
_cell.length_c   1.000
_cell.angle_alpha   90.00
_cell.angle_beta   90.00
_cell.angle_gamma   90.00
#
_symmetry.space_group_name_H-M   'P 1'
#
loop_
_entity.id
_entity.type
_entity.pdbx_description
1 polymer ?
#
loop_
_entity_poly.entity_id
_entity_poly.type
_entity_poly.pdbx_seq_one_letter_code
_entity_poly.pdbx_strand_id
1 'polypeptide(L)'
;MKKLLCILLMLLMTLPALAQESDPFAPYALTLPEGAALEEHEGTYTVVSGMTRVVVMMIPRVPDADPAEAIIRMMTQFEPQAVIGEDILLADGFTGLTALNTDKFGEGVDQTTVMILCAHGDLLILSGYDLTGDGEAVGALLEALLTGLTADGVNIYTKDKE
;
A
#
# COMPACT_ATOMS: atom_id res chain seq x y z
N MET A 1 -10.95 -10.92 53.67
CA MET A 1 -11.29 -9.91 52.63
C MET A 1 -10.08 -9.20 52.03
N LYS A 2 -9.09 -8.73 52.82
CA LYS A 2 -7.90 -8.01 52.27
C LYS A 2 -7.02 -8.85 51.33
N LYS A 3 -6.89 -10.16 51.55
CA LYS A 3 -6.07 -11.06 50.69
C LYS A 3 -6.73 -11.34 49.30
N LEU A 4 -8.07 -11.35 49.23
CA LEU A 4 -8.79 -11.56 48.00
C LEU A 4 -8.68 -10.31 47.08
N LEU A 5 -8.65 -9.13 47.68
CA LEU A 5 -8.51 -7.87 46.95
C LEU A 5 -7.13 -7.74 46.28
N CYS A 6 -6.06 -8.20 46.97
CA CYS A 6 -4.69 -8.18 46.41
C CYS A 6 -4.54 -9.15 45.22
N ILE A 7 -5.20 -10.33 45.26
CA ILE A 7 -5.15 -11.29 44.12
C ILE A 7 -5.90 -10.74 42.94
N LEU A 8 -7.03 -10.09 43.15
CA LEU A 8 -7.81 -9.44 42.06
C LEU A 8 -7.04 -8.28 41.41
N LEU A 9 -6.30 -7.50 42.24
CA LEU A 9 -5.47 -6.40 41.76
C LEU A 9 -4.24 -6.90 40.96
N MET A 10 -3.63 -8.03 41.39
CA MET A 10 -2.53 -8.66 40.64
C MET A 10 -3.01 -9.27 39.30
N LEU A 11 -4.25 -9.81 39.24
CA LEU A 11 -4.80 -10.34 38.00
C LEU A 11 -5.10 -9.24 36.98
N LEU A 12 -5.42 -8.01 37.43
CA LEU A 12 -5.61 -6.87 36.52
C LEU A 12 -4.29 -6.31 35.94
N MET A 13 -3.16 -6.61 36.58
CA MET A 13 -1.84 -6.15 36.11
C MET A 13 -1.20 -7.09 35.08
N THR A 14 -1.80 -8.28 34.86
CA THR A 14 -1.32 -9.26 33.87
C THR A 14 -2.14 -9.30 32.59
N LEU A 15 -2.99 -8.31 32.34
CA LEU A 15 -3.46 -8.10 30.99
C LEU A 15 -2.23 -7.68 30.18
N PRO A 16 -1.77 -8.51 29.20
CA PRO A 16 -0.79 -8.02 28.26
C PRO A 16 -1.42 -6.73 27.69
N ALA A 17 -0.71 -5.63 27.78
CA ALA A 17 -0.98 -4.50 26.92
C ALA A 17 -0.99 -5.12 25.51
N LEU A 18 -2.17 -5.31 24.93
CA LEU A 18 -2.29 -5.53 23.49
C LEU A 18 -1.59 -4.33 22.91
N ALA A 19 -0.31 -4.49 22.56
CA ALA A 19 0.36 -3.57 21.70
C ALA A 19 -0.56 -3.53 20.50
N GLN A 20 -1.26 -2.43 20.31
CA GLN A 20 -1.99 -2.14 19.11
C GLN A 20 -0.90 -2.13 18.05
N GLU A 21 -0.74 -3.25 17.32
CA GLU A 21 0.14 -3.28 16.16
C GLU A 21 -0.34 -2.11 15.30
N SER A 22 0.48 -1.07 15.25
CA SER A 22 0.20 0.07 14.40
C SER A 22 0.17 -0.48 12.99
N ASP A 23 -0.92 -0.23 12.26
CA ASP A 23 -1.03 -0.59 10.86
C ASP A 23 0.23 -0.06 10.14
N PRO A 24 1.04 -0.96 9.52
CA PRO A 24 2.30 -0.58 8.90
C PRO A 24 2.11 0.41 7.74
N PHE A 25 0.88 0.57 7.25
CA PHE A 25 0.54 1.43 6.13
C PHE A 25 -0.16 2.72 6.56
N ALA A 26 -0.36 2.97 7.85
CA ALA A 26 -1.02 4.20 8.32
C ALA A 26 -0.35 5.46 7.74
N PRO A 27 -1.12 6.45 7.23
CA PRO A 27 -2.58 6.64 7.38
C PRO A 27 -3.46 5.81 6.42
N TYR A 28 -2.87 5.06 5.50
CA TYR A 28 -3.58 4.23 4.55
C TYR A 28 -4.01 2.91 5.19
N ALA A 29 -5.16 2.39 4.73
CA ALA A 29 -5.59 1.03 5.04
C ALA A 29 -6.03 0.32 3.75
N LEU A 30 -5.53 -0.91 3.57
CA LEU A 30 -5.81 -1.75 2.41
C LEU A 30 -6.88 -2.77 2.76
N THR A 31 -7.94 -2.83 1.95
CA THR A 31 -8.89 -3.94 2.00
C THR A 31 -8.47 -4.99 0.97
N LEU A 32 -8.15 -6.19 1.44
CA LEU A 32 -7.75 -7.27 0.55
C LEU A 32 -8.96 -7.80 -0.22
N PRO A 33 -8.85 -8.01 -1.54
CA PRO A 33 -9.89 -8.68 -2.32
C PRO A 33 -10.01 -10.16 -1.93
N GLU A 34 -11.15 -10.77 -2.26
CA GLU A 34 -11.40 -12.19 -2.00
C GLU A 34 -10.32 -13.08 -2.64
N GLY A 35 -9.80 -14.02 -1.89
CA GLY A 35 -8.74 -14.94 -2.33
C GLY A 35 -7.33 -14.35 -2.32
N ALA A 36 -7.15 -13.09 -1.94
CA ALA A 36 -5.83 -12.51 -1.71
C ALA A 36 -5.42 -12.63 -0.24
N ALA A 37 -4.10 -12.70 0.00
CA ALA A 37 -3.50 -12.72 1.32
C ALA A 37 -2.38 -11.68 1.42
N LEU A 38 -2.21 -11.08 2.59
CA LEU A 38 -1.05 -10.23 2.89
C LEU A 38 0.01 -11.11 3.56
N GLU A 39 1.18 -11.18 2.98
CA GLU A 39 2.34 -11.86 3.52
C GLU A 39 3.39 -10.83 3.94
N GLU A 40 4.07 -11.08 5.06
CA GLU A 40 5.19 -10.27 5.51
C GLU A 40 6.45 -11.14 5.54
N HIS A 41 7.50 -10.66 4.91
CA HIS A 41 8.80 -11.31 4.95
C HIS A 41 9.90 -10.24 5.14
N GLU A 42 10.63 -10.33 6.24
CA GLU A 42 11.73 -9.41 6.59
C GLU A 42 11.35 -7.92 6.50
N GLY A 43 10.12 -7.57 6.92
CA GLY A 43 9.61 -6.21 6.88
C GLY A 43 9.10 -5.75 5.51
N THR A 44 9.06 -6.66 4.52
CA THR A 44 8.44 -6.41 3.22
C THR A 44 7.05 -7.02 3.20
N TYR A 45 6.05 -6.21 2.86
CA TYR A 45 4.68 -6.66 2.74
C TYR A 45 4.33 -6.95 1.29
N THR A 46 3.68 -8.08 1.04
CA THR A 46 3.28 -8.50 -0.30
C THR A 46 1.84 -9.02 -0.28
N VAL A 47 0.99 -8.44 -1.10
CA VAL A 47 -0.33 -9.00 -1.39
C VAL A 47 -0.17 -10.08 -2.46
N VAL A 48 -0.65 -11.27 -2.17
CA VAL A 48 -0.54 -12.47 -3.01
C VAL A 48 -1.92 -12.90 -3.45
N SER A 49 -2.12 -13.07 -4.76
CA SER A 49 -3.33 -13.65 -5.36
C SER A 49 -2.94 -14.57 -6.50
N GLY A 50 -2.99 -15.89 -6.29
CA GLY A 50 -2.50 -16.87 -7.27
C GLY A 50 -1.01 -16.66 -7.59
N MET A 51 -0.70 -16.38 -8.86
CA MET A 51 0.67 -16.10 -9.31
C MET A 51 1.00 -14.60 -9.29
N THR A 52 0.02 -13.75 -9.05
CA THR A 52 0.18 -12.29 -9.00
C THR A 52 0.65 -11.83 -7.63
N ARG A 53 1.55 -10.87 -7.61
CA ARG A 53 2.16 -10.27 -6.43
C ARG A 53 2.06 -8.76 -6.49
N VAL A 54 1.72 -8.13 -5.38
CA VAL A 54 1.81 -6.67 -5.22
C VAL A 54 2.61 -6.37 -3.96
N VAL A 55 3.82 -5.88 -4.15
CA VAL A 55 4.66 -5.41 -3.03
C VAL A 55 4.10 -4.07 -2.56
N VAL A 56 3.91 -3.95 -1.24
CA VAL A 56 3.36 -2.75 -0.59
C VAL A 56 4.44 -2.11 0.24
N MET A 57 4.72 -0.84 -0.01
CA MET A 57 5.69 -0.07 0.75
C MET A 57 5.08 1.27 1.18
N MET A 58 5.48 1.74 2.35
CA MET A 58 5.09 3.04 2.88
C MET A 58 6.34 3.85 3.20
N ILE A 59 6.44 5.07 2.66
CA ILE A 59 7.52 6.01 2.95
C ILE A 59 6.91 7.21 3.66
N PRO A 60 7.16 7.37 4.96
CA PRO A 60 6.63 8.50 5.71
C PRO A 60 7.37 9.79 5.37
N ARG A 61 6.62 10.87 5.28
CA ARG A 61 7.11 12.25 5.21
C ARG A 61 8.10 12.50 4.07
N VAL A 62 7.70 12.23 2.84
CA VAL A 62 8.45 12.67 1.66
C VAL A 62 8.51 14.20 1.67
N PRO A 63 9.72 14.81 1.78
CA PRO A 63 9.83 16.25 1.87
C PRO A 63 9.65 16.84 0.48
N ASP A 64 8.55 17.56 0.27
CA ASP A 64 8.46 18.45 -0.90
C ASP A 64 7.37 19.51 -0.79
N ALA A 65 7.57 20.58 -1.58
CA ALA A 65 6.66 21.70 -1.66
C ALA A 65 5.56 21.48 -2.73
N ASP A 66 5.82 20.62 -3.74
CA ASP A 66 4.89 20.28 -4.81
C ASP A 66 4.68 18.76 -4.87
N PRO A 67 3.48 18.25 -4.54
CA PRO A 67 3.20 16.82 -4.57
C PRO A 67 3.37 16.17 -5.95
N ALA A 68 3.07 16.86 -7.04
CA ALA A 68 3.20 16.32 -8.38
C ALA A 68 4.68 16.15 -8.78
N GLU A 69 5.53 17.13 -8.46
CA GLU A 69 6.98 16.99 -8.68
C GLU A 69 7.59 15.92 -7.77
N ALA A 70 7.14 15.84 -6.50
CA ALA A 70 7.62 14.85 -5.54
C ALA A 70 7.37 13.44 -6.03
N ILE A 71 6.15 13.11 -6.45
CA ILE A 71 5.78 11.77 -6.86
C ILE A 71 6.51 11.35 -8.16
N ILE A 72 6.67 12.26 -9.13
CA ILE A 72 7.43 12.00 -10.35
C ILE A 72 8.90 11.72 -10.02
N ARG A 73 9.50 12.53 -9.14
CA ARG A 73 10.88 12.33 -8.71
C ARG A 73 11.05 10.99 -7.99
N MET A 74 10.16 10.65 -7.08
CA MET A 74 10.19 9.38 -6.37
C MET A 74 10.03 8.20 -7.34
N MET A 75 9.08 8.27 -8.28
CA MET A 75 8.92 7.24 -9.31
C MET A 75 10.19 7.04 -10.12
N THR A 76 10.82 8.13 -10.60
CA THR A 76 12.07 8.07 -11.37
C THR A 76 13.24 7.50 -10.56
N GLN A 77 13.26 7.71 -9.24
CA GLN A 77 14.30 7.14 -8.38
C GLN A 77 14.09 5.65 -8.13
N PHE A 78 12.85 5.21 -7.89
CA PHE A 78 12.52 3.81 -7.64
C PHE A 78 12.54 2.97 -8.91
N GLU A 79 12.02 3.52 -10.01
CA GLU A 79 11.86 2.84 -11.30
C GLU A 79 12.42 3.68 -12.44
N PRO A 80 13.77 3.82 -12.53
CA PRO A 80 14.41 4.73 -13.51
C PRO A 80 14.20 4.34 -14.97
N GLN A 81 13.78 3.11 -15.25
CA GLN A 81 13.50 2.61 -16.60
C GLN A 81 12.01 2.53 -16.92
N ALA A 82 11.15 2.80 -15.95
CA ALA A 82 9.72 2.74 -16.17
C ALA A 82 9.20 3.88 -17.04
N VAL A 83 8.21 3.58 -17.85
CA VAL A 83 7.43 4.59 -18.57
C VAL A 83 6.34 5.09 -17.63
N ILE A 84 6.36 6.38 -17.32
CA ILE A 84 5.34 7.03 -16.50
C ILE A 84 4.03 7.03 -17.28
N GLY A 85 2.98 6.51 -16.65
CA GLY A 85 1.63 6.41 -17.19
C GLY A 85 0.77 7.60 -16.84
N GLU A 86 -0.54 7.38 -16.86
CA GLU A 86 -1.54 8.41 -16.57
C GLU A 86 -1.68 8.64 -15.06
N ASP A 87 -2.16 9.84 -14.70
CA ASP A 87 -2.55 10.17 -13.33
C ASP A 87 -3.73 9.31 -12.89
N ILE A 88 -3.73 8.94 -11.62
CA ILE A 88 -4.85 8.22 -11.01
C ILE A 88 -5.83 9.23 -10.44
N LEU A 89 -7.13 9.05 -10.71
CA LEU A 89 -8.17 9.88 -10.11
C LEU A 89 -8.35 9.52 -8.64
N LEU A 90 -7.96 10.44 -7.77
CA LEU A 90 -8.05 10.31 -6.32
C LEU A 90 -8.88 11.45 -5.72
N ALA A 91 -9.26 11.27 -4.46
CA ALA A 91 -9.92 12.32 -3.67
C ALA A 91 -8.98 13.52 -3.47
N ASP A 92 -9.57 14.68 -3.13
CA ASP A 92 -8.80 15.90 -2.87
C ASP A 92 -7.75 15.68 -1.77
N GLY A 93 -6.56 16.21 -1.96
CA GLY A 93 -5.43 16.05 -1.04
C GLY A 93 -4.56 14.82 -1.31
N PHE A 94 -4.85 14.05 -2.37
CA PHE A 94 -4.03 12.93 -2.81
C PHE A 94 -3.57 13.14 -4.25
N THR A 95 -2.35 12.73 -4.54
CA THR A 95 -1.77 12.71 -5.88
C THR A 95 -1.33 11.30 -6.20
N GLY A 96 -1.79 10.75 -7.33
CA GLY A 96 -1.48 9.38 -7.73
C GLY A 96 -0.86 9.33 -9.12
N LEU A 97 0.06 8.40 -9.33
CA LEU A 97 0.79 8.21 -10.57
C LEU A 97 0.99 6.72 -10.81
N THR A 98 0.89 6.30 -12.08
CA THR A 98 1.25 4.94 -12.52
C THR A 98 2.54 4.94 -13.31
N ALA A 99 3.23 3.81 -13.31
CA ALA A 99 4.36 3.57 -14.21
C ALA A 99 4.44 2.09 -14.60
N LEU A 100 4.86 1.83 -15.82
CA LEU A 100 5.09 0.49 -16.37
C LEU A 100 6.57 0.28 -16.65
N ASN A 101 7.13 -0.78 -16.10
CA ASN A 101 8.48 -1.24 -16.38
C ASN A 101 8.40 -2.59 -17.09
N THR A 102 8.61 -2.58 -18.40
CA THR A 102 8.53 -3.77 -19.25
C THR A 102 9.72 -4.69 -19.01
N ASP A 103 9.43 -5.98 -18.96
CA ASP A 103 10.42 -7.05 -18.78
C ASP A 103 11.38 -6.83 -17.59
N LYS A 104 10.85 -6.24 -16.51
CA LYS A 104 11.61 -5.86 -15.30
C LYS A 104 12.42 -7.01 -14.72
N PHE A 105 11.84 -8.19 -14.71
CA PHE A 105 12.43 -9.39 -14.12
C PHE A 105 12.97 -10.36 -15.18
N GLY A 106 12.90 -10.01 -16.47
CA GLY A 106 13.18 -10.90 -17.58
C GLY A 106 11.99 -11.83 -17.91
N GLU A 107 12.13 -12.63 -18.96
CA GLU A 107 11.14 -13.62 -19.39
C GLU A 107 9.74 -13.05 -19.72
N GLY A 108 9.67 -11.75 -20.05
CA GLY A 108 8.41 -11.05 -20.38
C GLY A 108 7.58 -10.65 -19.15
N VAL A 109 8.15 -10.64 -17.96
CA VAL A 109 7.46 -10.22 -16.74
C VAL A 109 7.54 -8.70 -16.58
N ASP A 110 6.41 -8.05 -16.79
CA ASP A 110 6.23 -6.62 -16.59
C ASP A 110 5.93 -6.29 -15.13
N GLN A 111 6.29 -5.07 -14.72
CA GLN A 111 5.94 -4.52 -13.41
C GLN A 111 5.14 -3.24 -13.57
N THR A 112 3.96 -3.20 -12.95
CA THR A 112 3.17 -1.97 -12.84
C THR A 112 3.32 -1.40 -11.42
N THR A 113 3.75 -0.16 -11.32
CA THR A 113 3.89 0.54 -10.05
C THR A 113 2.86 1.67 -9.96
N VAL A 114 2.17 1.72 -8.82
CA VAL A 114 1.27 2.80 -8.43
C VAL A 114 1.89 3.50 -7.23
N MET A 115 1.99 4.83 -7.31
CA MET A 115 2.39 5.68 -6.19
C MET A 115 1.27 6.62 -5.80
N ILE A 116 0.99 6.76 -4.51
CA ILE A 116 -0.02 7.66 -3.96
C ILE A 116 0.59 8.47 -2.84
N LEU A 117 0.60 9.78 -2.99
CA LEU A 117 1.12 10.74 -2.03
C LEU A 117 -0.03 11.54 -1.42
N CYS A 118 -0.13 11.54 -0.09
CA CYS A 118 -1.07 12.39 0.62
C CYS A 118 -0.50 13.79 0.89
N ALA A 119 -1.37 14.74 1.22
CA ALA A 119 -0.98 16.13 1.50
C ALA A 119 0.00 16.27 2.68
N HIS A 120 0.10 15.28 3.56
CA HIS A 120 1.03 15.25 4.69
C HIS A 120 2.41 14.67 4.32
N GLY A 121 2.59 14.22 3.07
CA GLY A 121 3.84 13.69 2.55
C GLY A 121 4.04 12.18 2.74
N ASP A 122 3.05 11.45 3.24
CA ASP A 122 3.15 9.99 3.34
C ASP A 122 2.87 9.36 1.97
N LEU A 123 3.85 8.58 1.48
CA LEU A 123 3.83 7.97 0.15
C LEU A 123 3.56 6.47 0.26
N LEU A 124 2.46 6.01 -0.32
CA LEU A 124 2.16 4.60 -0.53
C LEU A 124 2.62 4.17 -1.92
N ILE A 125 3.31 3.03 -1.99
CA ILE A 125 3.79 2.42 -3.24
C ILE A 125 3.21 1.01 -3.34
N LEU A 126 2.56 0.71 -4.45
CA LEU A 126 2.05 -0.61 -4.82
C LEU A 126 2.77 -1.05 -6.10
N SER A 127 3.64 -2.06 -6.02
CA SER A 127 4.38 -2.58 -7.18
C SER A 127 3.92 -3.98 -7.52
N GLY A 128 3.16 -4.11 -8.60
CA GLY A 128 2.53 -5.34 -9.04
C GLY A 128 3.28 -6.05 -10.19
N TYR A 129 3.37 -7.37 -10.12
CA TYR A 129 3.85 -8.23 -11.18
C TYR A 129 3.18 -9.61 -11.11
N ASP A 130 3.17 -10.33 -12.21
CA ASP A 130 2.68 -11.73 -12.26
C ASP A 130 3.82 -12.65 -12.72
N LEU A 131 4.00 -13.76 -12.03
CA LEU A 131 5.08 -14.72 -12.31
C LEU A 131 4.92 -15.45 -13.66
N THR A 132 3.76 -15.36 -14.30
CA THR A 132 3.49 -15.92 -15.63
C THR A 132 3.47 -14.85 -16.73
N GLY A 133 3.67 -13.57 -16.35
CA GLY A 133 3.60 -12.43 -17.29
C GLY A 133 2.18 -11.97 -17.59
N ASP A 134 1.18 -12.38 -16.79
CA ASP A 134 -0.22 -11.95 -16.95
C ASP A 134 -0.43 -10.51 -16.46
N GLY A 135 -0.25 -9.52 -17.33
CA GLY A 135 -0.46 -8.12 -17.02
C GLY A 135 -1.92 -7.77 -16.69
N GLU A 136 -2.91 -8.51 -17.21
CA GLU A 136 -4.32 -8.29 -16.89
C GLU A 136 -4.61 -8.67 -15.43
N ALA A 137 -4.04 -9.78 -14.95
CA ALA A 137 -4.15 -10.18 -13.55
C ALA A 137 -3.52 -9.14 -12.60
N VAL A 138 -2.38 -8.56 -12.99
CA VAL A 138 -1.75 -7.46 -12.25
C VAL A 138 -2.67 -6.25 -12.17
N GLY A 139 -3.19 -5.81 -13.31
CA GLY A 139 -4.13 -4.68 -13.39
C GLY A 139 -5.36 -4.89 -12.52
N ALA A 140 -5.98 -6.09 -12.61
CA ALA A 140 -7.17 -6.44 -11.83
C ALA A 140 -6.90 -6.41 -10.31
N LEU A 141 -5.76 -6.94 -9.85
CA LEU A 141 -5.39 -6.93 -8.44
C LEU A 141 -5.10 -5.52 -7.93
N LEU A 142 -4.36 -4.71 -8.69
CA LEU A 142 -4.09 -3.31 -8.35
C LEU A 142 -5.38 -2.49 -8.27
N GLU A 143 -6.29 -2.65 -9.24
CA GLU A 143 -7.59 -1.97 -9.24
C GLU A 143 -8.44 -2.37 -8.03
N ALA A 144 -8.48 -3.66 -7.68
CA ALA A 144 -9.20 -4.15 -6.51
C ALA A 144 -8.63 -3.55 -5.21
N LEU A 145 -7.30 -3.48 -5.09
CA LEU A 145 -6.64 -2.84 -3.93
C LEU A 145 -6.93 -1.34 -3.87
N LEU A 146 -6.88 -0.63 -4.99
CA LEU A 146 -7.21 0.79 -5.06
C LEU A 146 -8.68 1.05 -4.68
N THR A 147 -9.60 0.22 -5.16
CA THR A 147 -11.03 0.32 -4.82
C THR A 147 -11.28 0.14 -3.32
N GLY A 148 -10.51 -0.71 -2.67
CA GLY A 148 -10.57 -0.95 -1.22
C GLY A 148 -9.67 -0.04 -0.38
N LEU A 149 -8.94 0.91 -1.01
CA LEU A 149 -7.99 1.78 -0.34
C LEU A 149 -8.68 2.92 0.38
N THR A 150 -8.41 3.05 1.66
CA THR A 150 -8.86 4.18 2.47
C THR A 150 -7.67 4.91 3.10
N ALA A 151 -7.87 6.20 3.41
CA ALA A 151 -6.97 6.97 4.27
C ALA A 151 -7.82 7.64 5.34
N ASP A 152 -7.41 7.48 6.62
CA ASP A 152 -8.19 7.95 7.77
C ASP A 152 -9.66 7.48 7.73
N GLY A 153 -9.90 6.28 7.20
CA GLY A 153 -11.22 5.66 7.08
C GLY A 153 -12.10 6.18 5.93
N VAL A 154 -11.56 7.04 5.06
CA VAL A 154 -12.25 7.55 3.88
C VAL A 154 -11.68 6.91 2.62
N ASN A 155 -12.56 6.40 1.72
CA ASN A 155 -12.12 5.88 0.43
C ASN A 155 -11.54 7.02 -0.42
N ILE A 156 -10.33 6.81 -0.93
CA ILE A 156 -9.58 7.82 -1.68
C ILE A 156 -9.55 7.57 -3.19
N TYR A 157 -9.90 6.38 -3.65
CA TYR A 157 -9.93 6.06 -5.08
C TYR A 157 -11.31 6.40 -5.68
N THR A 158 -11.32 7.27 -6.66
CA THR A 158 -12.53 7.71 -7.34
C THR A 158 -12.51 7.23 -8.78
N LYS A 159 -13.09 6.04 -9.00
CA LYS A 159 -13.13 5.41 -10.35
C LYS A 159 -13.97 6.19 -11.36
N ASP A 160 -14.99 6.94 -10.90
CA ASP A 160 -15.93 7.68 -11.72
C ASP A 160 -16.24 9.04 -11.10
N LYS A 161 -15.54 10.09 -11.53
CA LYS A 161 -16.11 11.44 -11.54
C LYS A 161 -16.47 11.76 -12.98
N GLU A 162 -17.58 11.17 -13.49
CA GLU A 162 -18.33 11.79 -14.56
C GLU A 162 -19.07 13.03 -14.04
#